data_492ef5ab8ef01fa1915edd777d791c3d
#
_entry.id   492ef5ab8ef01fa1915edd777d791c3d
#
_cell.length_a   1.000
_cell.length_b   1.000
_cell.length_c   1.000
_cell.angle_alpha   90.00
_cell.angle_beta   90.00
_cell.angle_gamma   90.00
#
_symmetry.space_group_name_H-M   'P 1'
#
loop_
_entity.id
_entity.type
_entity.pdbx_description
1 polymer ?
#
loop_
_entity_poly.entity_id
_entity_poly.type
_entity_poly.pdbx_seq_one_letter_code
_entity_poly.pdbx_strand_id
1 'polypeptide(L)'
;FIVGGADAFASVPFSGFLALHALSEQACSPFNHSNGITLGEGSGAIIVESYEHAKKRNAKIYCDVLSAGISSDAHHITAPRPDGLGQMYAIREAIEKSGIEPKDVAYVNAHGTGTAKNDEAEFLSLHTIFDETNPDLSVSSTKAMVGHCLGAAGAIEAVFAIKALTENKIPPTIGYSEEDIEALGEKAGTFDFMPNTMKEKDLHYVMSNSFAFGGSNASIIFSKEPGNVKETENDEKVYITGLGIVSPLGNGVANYIDKVNAQTKPEAASVHANVGKEDYDKYGLKMAFYRKLDKFSLMQVISGLEALQEAGIKVTEENAEELGMIVGTG
;
A
#
# COMPACT_ATOMS: atom_id res chain seq x y z
N PHE A 1 -5.39 -8.67 15.40
CA PHE A 1 -5.26 -9.32 14.08
C PHE A 1 -3.93 -8.97 13.44
N ILE A 2 -3.35 -9.93 12.72
CA ILE A 2 -2.23 -9.69 11.81
C ILE A 2 -2.83 -9.59 10.40
N VAL A 3 -2.64 -8.46 9.75
CA VAL A 3 -3.11 -8.23 8.38
C VAL A 3 -1.89 -8.02 7.51
N GLY A 4 -1.77 -8.77 6.43
CA GLY A 4 -0.60 -8.68 5.58
C GLY A 4 -0.82 -9.22 4.18
N GLY A 5 0.17 -9.01 3.34
CA GLY A 5 0.27 -9.57 2.00
C GLY A 5 1.72 -9.92 1.70
N ALA A 6 1.91 -10.99 0.97
CA ALA A 6 3.24 -11.41 0.50
C ALA A 6 3.14 -11.91 -0.94
N ASP A 7 4.14 -11.62 -1.72
CA ASP A 7 4.31 -12.17 -3.06
C ASP A 7 5.78 -12.31 -3.41
N ALA A 8 6.13 -13.41 -4.05
CA ALA A 8 7.47 -13.67 -4.52
C ALA A 8 7.48 -13.70 -6.04
N PHE A 9 8.56 -13.21 -6.64
CA PHE A 9 8.73 -13.32 -8.07
C PHE A 9 8.64 -14.79 -8.52
N ALA A 10 7.71 -15.04 -9.44
CA ALA A 10 7.48 -16.37 -9.99
C ALA A 10 7.33 -16.30 -11.51
N SER A 11 7.79 -17.37 -12.19
CA SER A 11 7.78 -17.43 -13.65
C SER A 11 6.36 -17.44 -14.24
N VAL A 12 5.38 -17.97 -13.52
CA VAL A 12 4.00 -18.07 -14.02
C VAL A 12 3.34 -16.69 -14.11
N PRO A 13 3.26 -15.88 -13.03
CA PRO A 13 2.77 -14.50 -13.15
C PRO A 13 3.57 -13.67 -14.14
N PHE A 14 4.91 -13.75 -14.13
CA PHE A 14 5.75 -13.03 -15.08
C PHE A 14 5.38 -13.36 -16.53
N SER A 15 5.26 -14.66 -16.87
CA SER A 15 4.87 -15.09 -18.22
C SER A 15 3.45 -14.65 -18.57
N GLY A 16 2.54 -14.63 -17.59
CA GLY A 16 1.17 -14.14 -17.78
C GLY A 16 1.15 -12.65 -18.15
N PHE A 17 1.83 -11.80 -17.38
CA PHE A 17 1.93 -10.37 -17.66
C PHE A 17 2.69 -10.09 -18.98
N LEU A 18 3.72 -10.90 -19.30
CA LEU A 18 4.41 -10.81 -20.57
C LEU A 18 3.48 -11.13 -21.75
N ALA A 19 2.66 -12.18 -21.65
CA ALA A 19 1.69 -12.56 -22.66
C ALA A 19 0.58 -11.53 -22.84
N LEU A 20 0.23 -10.80 -21.78
CA LEU A 20 -0.71 -9.69 -21.81
C LEU A 20 -0.10 -8.39 -22.36
N HIS A 21 1.20 -8.37 -22.68
CA HIS A 21 1.94 -7.15 -23.04
C HIS A 21 1.80 -6.04 -21.99
N ALA A 22 1.73 -6.42 -20.71
CA ALA A 22 1.53 -5.49 -19.59
C ALA A 22 2.82 -5.13 -18.85
N LEU A 23 3.95 -5.78 -19.20
CA LEU A 23 5.26 -5.45 -18.61
C LEU A 23 5.91 -4.28 -19.34
N SER A 24 6.53 -3.40 -18.57
CA SER A 24 7.41 -2.36 -19.09
C SER A 24 8.83 -2.90 -19.27
N GLU A 25 9.52 -2.45 -20.31
CA GLU A 25 10.96 -2.70 -20.52
C GLU A 25 11.84 -1.85 -19.59
N GLN A 26 11.29 -0.78 -19.05
CA GLN A 26 11.94 0.13 -18.10
C GLN A 26 11.21 0.09 -16.76
N ALA A 27 11.75 0.78 -15.76
CA ALA A 27 11.03 0.98 -14.51
C ALA A 27 9.69 1.68 -14.78
N CYS A 28 8.61 1.19 -14.18
CA CYS A 28 7.29 1.75 -14.40
C CYS A 28 7.23 3.23 -13.96
N SER A 29 6.45 4.00 -14.69
CA SER A 29 6.29 5.44 -14.47
C SER A 29 4.79 5.75 -14.39
N PRO A 30 4.13 5.47 -13.24
CA PRO A 30 2.71 5.70 -13.05
C PRO A 30 2.30 7.14 -13.33
N PHE A 31 1.12 7.32 -13.97
CA PHE A 31 0.54 8.61 -14.35
C PHE A 31 1.37 9.43 -15.35
N ASN A 32 2.48 8.87 -15.84
CA ASN A 32 3.36 9.48 -16.82
C ASN A 32 3.29 8.72 -18.15
N HIS A 33 4.31 7.94 -18.48
CA HIS A 33 4.31 7.18 -19.75
C HIS A 33 3.33 6.01 -19.73
N SER A 34 3.08 5.41 -18.58
CA SER A 34 2.14 4.30 -18.38
C SER A 34 2.34 3.14 -19.38
N ASN A 35 3.61 2.79 -19.61
CA ASN A 35 4.03 1.80 -20.62
C ASN A 35 3.92 0.34 -20.15
N GLY A 36 3.52 0.12 -18.93
CA GLY A 36 3.40 -1.20 -18.31
C GLY A 36 3.90 -1.24 -16.88
N ILE A 37 3.74 -2.39 -16.24
CA ILE A 37 4.18 -2.61 -14.87
C ILE A 37 5.65 -3.04 -14.80
N THR A 38 6.31 -2.70 -13.71
CA THR A 38 7.52 -3.38 -13.23
C THR A 38 7.08 -4.38 -12.16
N LEU A 39 7.33 -5.66 -12.33
CA LEU A 39 7.04 -6.64 -11.28
C LEU A 39 8.01 -6.49 -10.11
N GLY A 40 7.46 -6.45 -8.92
CA GLY A 40 8.20 -6.48 -7.66
C GLY A 40 7.91 -7.75 -6.87
N GLU A 41 8.63 -7.95 -5.79
CA GLU A 41 8.35 -8.97 -4.78
C GLU A 41 8.56 -8.39 -3.38
N GLY A 42 7.82 -8.87 -2.42
CA GLY A 42 7.94 -8.40 -1.06
C GLY A 42 6.81 -8.88 -0.17
N SER A 43 6.80 -8.37 1.04
CA SER A 43 5.67 -8.55 1.97
C SER A 43 5.52 -7.33 2.88
N GLY A 44 4.30 -7.11 3.33
CA GLY A 44 3.97 -6.15 4.35
C GLY A 44 3.04 -6.77 5.38
N ALA A 45 3.14 -6.33 6.64
CA ALA A 45 2.24 -6.75 7.70
C ALA A 45 1.96 -5.58 8.65
N ILE A 46 0.73 -5.50 9.12
CA ILE A 46 0.27 -4.56 10.12
C ILE A 46 -0.46 -5.30 11.25
N ILE A 47 -0.33 -4.80 12.48
CA ILE A 47 -1.07 -5.32 13.61
C ILE A 47 -2.26 -4.40 13.87
N VAL A 48 -3.44 -5.01 13.82
CA VAL A 48 -4.72 -4.33 14.00
C VAL A 48 -5.36 -4.80 15.31
N GLU A 49 -5.66 -3.85 16.19
CA GLU A 49 -6.16 -4.12 17.55
C GLU A 49 -7.30 -3.17 17.89
N SER A 50 -8.17 -3.56 18.82
CA SER A 50 -9.08 -2.59 19.42
C SER A 50 -8.30 -1.58 20.29
N TYR A 51 -8.81 -0.38 20.39
CA TYR A 51 -8.18 0.69 21.18
C TYR A 51 -7.96 0.27 22.63
N GLU A 52 -8.96 -0.34 23.23
CA GLU A 52 -8.89 -0.80 24.62
C GLU A 52 -7.80 -1.85 24.82
N HIS A 53 -7.64 -2.78 23.85
CA HIS A 53 -6.59 -3.79 23.91
C HIS A 53 -5.20 -3.15 23.80
N ALA A 54 -5.02 -2.26 22.81
CA ALA A 54 -3.76 -1.53 22.61
C ALA A 54 -3.38 -0.71 23.84
N LYS A 55 -4.34 0.05 24.42
CA LYS A 55 -4.13 0.85 25.64
C LYS A 55 -3.80 -0.01 26.86
N LYS A 56 -4.50 -1.12 27.07
CA LYS A 56 -4.29 -2.02 28.23
C LYS A 56 -2.85 -2.53 28.32
N ARG A 57 -2.17 -2.73 27.20
CA ARG A 57 -0.78 -3.19 27.14
C ARG A 57 0.24 -2.07 26.83
N ASN A 58 -0.19 -0.78 26.88
CA ASN A 58 0.63 0.38 26.55
C ASN A 58 1.31 0.29 25.17
N ALA A 59 0.60 -0.22 24.16
CA ALA A 59 1.11 -0.27 22.80
C ALA A 59 1.28 1.13 22.21
N LYS A 60 2.28 1.28 21.35
CA LYS A 60 2.33 2.42 20.44
C LYS A 60 1.22 2.28 19.40
N ILE A 61 0.38 3.27 19.26
CA ILE A 61 -0.63 3.36 18.21
C ILE A 61 -0.07 4.29 17.14
N TYR A 62 -0.01 3.80 15.90
CA TYR A 62 0.44 4.60 14.75
C TYR A 62 -0.68 5.46 14.18
N CYS A 63 -1.86 4.87 14.00
CA CYS A 63 -3.02 5.53 13.41
C CYS A 63 -4.28 4.69 13.66
N ASP A 64 -5.42 5.25 13.30
CA ASP A 64 -6.68 4.53 13.21
C ASP A 64 -6.91 4.02 11.79
N VAL A 65 -7.53 2.85 11.65
CA VAL A 65 -8.21 2.46 10.41
C VAL A 65 -9.61 3.07 10.48
N LEU A 66 -9.80 4.17 9.78
CA LEU A 66 -11.03 4.94 9.91
C LEU A 66 -12.19 4.30 9.16
N SER A 67 -11.93 3.85 7.93
CA SER A 67 -12.94 3.22 7.08
C SER A 67 -12.32 2.47 5.92
N ALA A 68 -13.14 1.65 5.26
CA ALA A 68 -12.83 1.06 3.97
C ALA A 68 -14.08 1.01 3.08
N GLY A 69 -13.86 1.18 1.78
CA GLY A 69 -14.86 0.96 0.74
C GLY A 69 -14.41 -0.13 -0.22
N ILE A 70 -15.36 -0.93 -0.68
CA ILE A 70 -15.12 -2.07 -1.58
C ILE A 70 -16.15 -2.05 -2.69
N SER A 71 -15.71 -2.31 -3.91
CA SER A 71 -16.61 -2.41 -5.07
C SER A 71 -16.12 -3.43 -6.09
N SER A 72 -16.91 -3.67 -7.10
CA SER A 72 -16.54 -4.46 -8.26
C SER A 72 -16.93 -3.75 -9.55
N ASP A 73 -16.02 -3.72 -10.54
CA ASP A 73 -16.29 -3.14 -11.86
C ASP A 73 -17.32 -3.91 -12.65
N ALA A 74 -17.40 -5.24 -12.50
CA ALA A 74 -18.20 -6.15 -13.32
C ALA A 74 -18.04 -5.88 -14.84
N HIS A 75 -16.81 -5.56 -15.27
CA HIS A 75 -16.52 -5.10 -16.64
C HIS A 75 -15.64 -6.07 -17.43
N HIS A 76 -14.43 -6.36 -16.96
CA HIS A 76 -13.45 -7.18 -17.66
C HIS A 76 -12.50 -7.90 -16.68
N ILE A 77 -11.96 -9.06 -17.10
CA ILE A 77 -11.11 -9.88 -16.22
C ILE A 77 -9.73 -9.27 -15.93
N THR A 78 -9.19 -8.45 -16.84
CA THR A 78 -7.83 -7.87 -16.72
C THR A 78 -7.77 -6.36 -16.99
N ALA A 79 -8.90 -5.71 -17.20
CA ALA A 79 -8.92 -4.27 -17.44
C ALA A 79 -9.92 -3.58 -16.50
N PRO A 80 -9.55 -2.43 -15.92
CA PRO A 80 -10.52 -1.66 -15.15
C PRO A 80 -11.61 -1.11 -16.08
N ARG A 81 -12.71 -0.73 -15.50
CA ARG A 81 -13.78 -0.01 -16.18
C ARG A 81 -13.26 1.36 -16.63
N PRO A 82 -13.34 1.71 -17.94
CA PRO A 82 -12.69 2.92 -18.46
C PRO A 82 -13.20 4.24 -17.87
N ASP A 83 -14.46 4.26 -17.41
CA ASP A 83 -15.05 5.41 -16.74
C ASP A 83 -14.68 5.52 -15.25
N GLY A 84 -13.90 4.57 -14.71
CA GLY A 84 -13.46 4.55 -13.31
C GLY A 84 -14.59 4.37 -12.29
N LEU A 85 -15.82 4.05 -12.72
CA LEU A 85 -17.00 4.05 -11.83
C LEU A 85 -16.88 3.09 -10.64
N GLY A 86 -16.28 1.89 -10.83
CA GLY A 86 -16.04 0.97 -9.73
C GLY A 86 -15.05 1.53 -8.73
N GLN A 87 -13.95 2.11 -9.19
CA GLN A 87 -12.96 2.79 -8.34
C GLN A 87 -13.62 3.94 -7.56
N MET A 88 -14.44 4.77 -8.23
CA MET A 88 -15.20 5.84 -7.56
C MET A 88 -16.13 5.31 -6.47
N TYR A 89 -16.79 4.17 -6.68
CA TYR A 89 -17.65 3.57 -5.65
C TYR A 89 -16.84 3.19 -4.40
N ALA A 90 -15.68 2.53 -4.56
CA ALA A 90 -14.83 2.17 -3.44
C ALA A 90 -14.33 3.41 -2.68
N ILE A 91 -13.88 4.45 -3.40
CA ILE A 91 -13.41 5.70 -2.79
C ILE A 91 -14.55 6.43 -2.05
N ARG A 92 -15.71 6.59 -2.69
CA ARG A 92 -16.88 7.25 -2.09
C ARG A 92 -17.37 6.52 -0.85
N GLU A 93 -17.49 5.20 -0.91
CA GLU A 93 -17.88 4.39 0.23
C GLU A 93 -16.92 4.55 1.41
N ALA A 94 -15.60 4.56 1.14
CA ALA A 94 -14.59 4.81 2.18
C ALA A 94 -14.77 6.20 2.82
N ILE A 95 -14.95 7.25 2.01
CA ILE A 95 -15.19 8.62 2.51
C ILE A 95 -16.51 8.70 3.30
N GLU A 96 -17.59 8.16 2.78
CA GLU A 96 -18.90 8.19 3.41
C GLU A 96 -18.90 7.49 4.78
N LYS A 97 -18.30 6.30 4.85
CA LYS A 97 -18.18 5.54 6.10
C LYS A 97 -17.26 6.20 7.12
N SER A 98 -16.27 6.96 6.66
CA SER A 98 -15.32 7.67 7.55
C SER A 98 -15.96 8.87 8.27
N GLY A 99 -17.03 9.43 7.71
CA GLY A 99 -17.65 10.66 8.22
C GLY A 99 -16.87 11.95 7.92
N ILE A 100 -15.79 11.86 7.12
CA ILE A 100 -15.04 13.03 6.64
C ILE A 100 -15.56 13.47 5.27
N GLU A 101 -15.09 14.63 4.80
CA GLU A 101 -15.38 15.12 3.44
C GLU A 101 -14.17 14.88 2.51
N PRO A 102 -14.34 14.83 1.17
CA PRO A 102 -13.23 14.65 0.23
C PRO A 102 -12.08 15.64 0.45
N LYS A 103 -12.37 16.88 0.83
CA LYS A 103 -11.37 17.92 1.10
C LYS A 103 -10.45 17.61 2.28
N ASP A 104 -10.84 16.70 3.17
CA ASP A 104 -10.07 16.35 4.36
C ASP A 104 -8.98 15.32 4.05
N VAL A 105 -9.06 14.63 2.91
CA VAL A 105 -8.04 13.67 2.45
C VAL A 105 -6.83 14.43 1.93
N ALA A 106 -5.75 14.48 2.68
CA ALA A 106 -4.57 15.24 2.31
C ALA A 106 -3.63 14.52 1.33
N TYR A 107 -3.67 13.19 1.31
CA TYR A 107 -2.82 12.34 0.47
C TYR A 107 -3.51 11.05 0.06
N VAL A 108 -3.32 10.67 -1.20
CA VAL A 108 -3.71 9.35 -1.74
C VAL A 108 -2.46 8.59 -2.18
N ASN A 109 -2.22 7.43 -1.58
CA ASN A 109 -1.35 6.41 -2.16
C ASN A 109 -2.17 5.67 -3.21
N ALA A 110 -1.93 5.99 -4.46
CA ALA A 110 -2.70 5.49 -5.58
C ALA A 110 -2.33 4.05 -5.94
N HIS A 111 -3.26 3.34 -6.55
CA HIS A 111 -2.94 2.03 -7.14
C HIS A 111 -1.88 2.19 -8.24
N GLY A 112 -2.00 3.14 -9.14
CA GLY A 112 -0.97 3.64 -10.05
C GLY A 112 0.02 2.59 -10.55
N THR A 113 -0.42 1.72 -11.46
CA THR A 113 0.38 0.56 -11.90
C THR A 113 1.42 0.90 -12.96
N GLY A 114 1.32 2.07 -13.60
CA GLY A 114 2.09 2.40 -14.80
C GLY A 114 1.51 1.78 -16.07
N THR A 115 0.26 1.31 -16.06
CA THR A 115 -0.45 0.87 -17.26
C THR A 115 -1.47 1.92 -17.71
N ALA A 116 -1.55 2.20 -19.01
CA ALA A 116 -2.42 3.23 -19.54
C ALA A 116 -3.87 3.11 -19.06
N LYS A 117 -4.45 1.89 -19.11
CA LYS A 117 -5.85 1.68 -18.74
C LYS A 117 -6.12 1.96 -17.26
N ASN A 118 -5.22 1.50 -16.37
CA ASN A 118 -5.42 1.75 -14.94
C ASN A 118 -5.20 3.22 -14.61
N ASP A 119 -4.09 3.77 -15.10
CA ASP A 119 -3.71 5.13 -14.73
C ASP A 119 -4.72 6.17 -15.26
N GLU A 120 -5.28 5.95 -16.45
CA GLU A 120 -6.36 6.78 -16.99
C GLU A 120 -7.65 6.67 -16.18
N ALA A 121 -8.07 5.43 -15.82
CA ALA A 121 -9.28 5.22 -15.04
C ALA A 121 -9.15 5.79 -13.62
N GLU A 122 -8.01 5.57 -12.96
CA GLU A 122 -7.76 6.10 -11.61
C GLU A 122 -7.61 7.63 -11.62
N PHE A 123 -6.92 8.18 -12.62
CA PHE A 123 -6.83 9.62 -12.81
C PHE A 123 -8.23 10.26 -12.92
N LEU A 124 -9.08 9.70 -13.79
CA LEU A 124 -10.48 10.16 -13.95
C LEU A 124 -11.27 10.02 -12.64
N SER A 125 -11.09 8.93 -11.91
CA SER A 125 -11.79 8.69 -10.65
C SER A 125 -11.41 9.70 -9.59
N LEU A 126 -10.12 10.01 -9.44
CA LEU A 126 -9.61 11.00 -8.49
C LEU A 126 -10.11 12.39 -8.84
N HIS A 127 -10.01 12.80 -10.11
CA HIS A 127 -10.52 14.10 -10.56
C HIS A 127 -12.02 14.24 -10.35
N THR A 128 -12.81 13.21 -10.66
CA THR A 128 -14.28 13.25 -10.48
C THR A 128 -14.70 13.42 -9.01
N ILE A 129 -13.91 12.90 -8.07
CA ILE A 129 -14.26 12.95 -6.65
C ILE A 129 -13.69 14.19 -5.95
N PHE A 130 -12.48 14.60 -6.31
CA PHE A 130 -11.71 15.57 -5.52
C PHE A 130 -11.55 16.94 -6.18
N ASP A 131 -11.68 17.08 -7.49
CA ASP A 131 -11.29 18.29 -8.26
C ASP A 131 -11.91 19.59 -7.71
N GLU A 132 -13.23 19.57 -7.48
CA GLU A 132 -13.94 20.75 -6.99
C GLU A 132 -13.76 20.99 -5.48
N THR A 133 -13.40 19.95 -4.73
CA THR A 133 -13.45 19.97 -3.26
C THR A 133 -12.09 19.99 -2.61
N ASN A 134 -11.05 19.52 -3.30
CA ASN A 134 -9.71 19.33 -2.74
C ASN A 134 -8.60 19.65 -3.77
N PRO A 135 -8.42 20.93 -4.13
CA PRO A 135 -7.43 21.33 -5.12
C PRO A 135 -5.97 21.07 -4.70
N ASP A 136 -5.72 20.88 -3.40
CA ASP A 136 -4.38 20.64 -2.85
C ASP A 136 -4.09 19.16 -2.62
N LEU A 137 -4.87 18.25 -3.22
CA LEU A 137 -4.67 16.81 -3.06
C LEU A 137 -3.29 16.40 -3.57
N SER A 138 -2.54 15.69 -2.72
CA SER A 138 -1.30 15.03 -3.12
C SER A 138 -1.57 13.58 -3.48
N VAL A 139 -1.01 13.12 -4.59
CA VAL A 139 -1.16 11.75 -5.10
C VAL A 139 0.21 11.18 -5.41
N SER A 140 0.51 9.96 -5.01
CA SER A 140 1.70 9.26 -5.51
C SER A 140 1.47 7.76 -5.63
N SER A 141 2.25 7.12 -6.50
CA SER A 141 2.33 5.67 -6.58
C SER A 141 3.73 5.21 -6.19
N THR A 142 3.80 4.50 -5.08
CA THR A 142 5.05 3.91 -4.58
C THR A 142 5.52 2.72 -5.40
N LYS A 143 4.69 2.21 -6.33
CA LYS A 143 5.09 1.20 -7.30
C LYS A 143 6.24 1.66 -8.20
N ALA A 144 6.40 2.96 -8.41
CA ALA A 144 7.56 3.51 -9.11
C ALA A 144 8.90 3.14 -8.42
N MET A 145 8.89 2.91 -7.11
CA MET A 145 10.08 2.57 -6.32
C MET A 145 10.24 1.07 -6.05
N VAL A 146 9.13 0.37 -5.77
CA VAL A 146 9.18 -1.04 -5.33
C VAL A 146 8.71 -2.04 -6.39
N GLY A 147 8.20 -1.54 -7.52
CA GLY A 147 7.49 -2.38 -8.48
C GLY A 147 6.08 -2.74 -8.00
N HIS A 148 5.35 -3.45 -8.85
CA HIS A 148 4.05 -4.02 -8.49
C HIS A 148 4.26 -5.37 -7.81
N CYS A 149 4.13 -5.40 -6.49
CA CYS A 149 4.32 -6.60 -5.67
C CYS A 149 3.05 -7.48 -5.61
N LEU A 150 2.17 -7.40 -6.60
CA LEU A 150 0.96 -8.22 -6.78
C LEU A 150 0.15 -8.38 -5.48
N GLY A 151 0.05 -9.61 -4.94
CA GLY A 151 -0.69 -9.87 -3.70
C GLY A 151 -0.11 -9.20 -2.45
N ALA A 152 1.16 -8.76 -2.48
CA ALA A 152 1.76 -7.98 -1.39
C ALA A 152 1.52 -6.47 -1.52
N ALA A 153 1.11 -5.97 -2.69
CA ALA A 153 1.09 -4.55 -2.99
C ALA A 153 0.28 -3.74 -1.96
N GLY A 154 -0.96 -4.11 -1.69
CA GLY A 154 -1.82 -3.37 -0.77
C GLY A 154 -1.27 -3.30 0.66
N ALA A 155 -0.63 -4.37 1.15
CA ALA A 155 -0.03 -4.37 2.49
C ALA A 155 1.22 -3.48 2.57
N ILE A 156 2.07 -3.52 1.54
CA ILE A 156 3.26 -2.66 1.42
C ILE A 156 2.81 -1.19 1.33
N GLU A 157 1.83 -0.90 0.49
CA GLU A 157 1.28 0.45 0.29
C GLU A 157 0.58 0.99 1.54
N ALA A 158 -0.10 0.13 2.31
CA ALA A 158 -0.63 0.50 3.62
C ALA A 158 0.48 0.94 4.58
N VAL A 159 1.62 0.23 4.62
CA VAL A 159 2.79 0.64 5.42
C VAL A 159 3.32 2.00 4.96
N PHE A 160 3.41 2.25 3.65
CA PHE A 160 3.80 3.57 3.13
C PHE A 160 2.83 4.68 3.56
N ALA A 161 1.52 4.44 3.38
CA ALA A 161 0.48 5.41 3.74
C ALA A 161 0.50 5.74 5.24
N ILE A 162 0.63 4.72 6.10
CA ILE A 162 0.73 4.89 7.55
C ILE A 162 2.00 5.66 7.94
N LYS A 163 3.13 5.37 7.30
CA LYS A 163 4.38 6.09 7.56
C LYS A 163 4.32 7.52 7.05
N ALA A 164 3.71 7.76 5.89
CA ALA A 164 3.46 9.12 5.41
C ALA A 164 2.66 9.92 6.44
N LEU A 165 1.55 9.35 6.91
CA LEU A 165 0.68 9.95 7.92
C LEU A 165 1.41 10.29 9.22
N THR A 166 2.19 9.35 9.74
CA THR A 166 2.85 9.49 11.06
C THR A 166 4.08 10.40 11.02
N GLU A 167 4.75 10.51 9.87
CA GLU A 167 5.95 11.34 9.72
C GLU A 167 5.68 12.66 9.00
N ASN A 168 4.44 12.89 8.53
CA ASN A 168 4.07 14.06 7.72
C ASN A 168 4.92 14.19 6.45
N LYS A 169 5.24 13.04 5.82
CA LYS A 169 6.11 12.97 4.64
C LYS A 169 5.46 12.13 3.56
N ILE A 170 5.18 12.72 2.42
CA ILE A 170 4.57 12.05 1.27
C ILE A 170 5.67 11.50 0.38
N PRO A 171 5.71 10.17 0.12
CA PRO A 171 6.67 9.58 -0.81
C PRO A 171 6.38 10.01 -2.25
N PRO A 172 7.41 10.17 -3.10
CA PRO A 172 7.22 10.59 -4.49
C PRO A 172 6.81 9.45 -5.41
N THR A 173 6.26 9.80 -6.57
CA THR A 173 6.29 8.97 -7.78
C THR A 173 7.56 9.31 -8.52
N ILE A 174 8.54 8.39 -8.59
CA ILE A 174 9.83 8.66 -9.22
C ILE A 174 9.86 8.25 -10.70
N GLY A 175 10.82 8.79 -11.44
CA GLY A 175 11.09 8.41 -12.83
C GLY A 175 10.58 9.38 -13.87
N TYR A 176 10.27 10.62 -13.47
CA TYR A 176 9.86 11.70 -14.37
C TYR A 176 11.08 12.50 -14.87
N SER A 177 11.12 12.82 -16.16
CA SER A 177 12.00 13.85 -16.70
C SER A 177 11.43 15.25 -16.43
N GLU A 178 12.18 16.29 -16.73
CA GLU A 178 11.67 17.68 -16.64
C GLU A 178 10.49 17.91 -17.61
N GLU A 179 10.57 17.35 -18.81
CA GLU A 179 9.51 17.40 -19.82
C GLU A 179 8.24 16.67 -19.35
N ASP A 180 8.40 15.51 -18.69
CA ASP A 180 7.29 14.76 -18.12
C ASP A 180 6.59 15.54 -17.01
N ILE A 181 7.33 16.25 -16.18
CA ILE A 181 6.78 17.07 -15.09
C ILE A 181 5.95 18.22 -15.65
N GLU A 182 6.43 18.86 -16.73
CA GLU A 182 5.70 19.94 -17.42
C GLU A 182 4.39 19.40 -18.02
N ALA A 183 4.46 18.29 -18.77
CA ALA A 183 3.29 17.64 -19.35
C ALA A 183 2.27 17.15 -18.31
N LEU A 184 2.76 16.63 -17.17
CA LEU A 184 1.91 16.22 -16.05
C LEU A 184 1.19 17.43 -15.46
N GLY A 185 1.88 18.56 -15.27
CA GLY A 185 1.30 19.78 -14.72
C GLY A 185 0.11 20.31 -15.53
N GLU A 186 0.17 20.21 -16.85
CA GLU A 186 -0.95 20.58 -17.73
C GLU A 186 -2.17 19.66 -17.55
N LYS A 187 -1.93 18.35 -17.31
CA LYS A 187 -2.95 17.33 -17.16
C LYS A 187 -3.50 17.24 -15.75
N ALA A 188 -2.64 17.36 -14.74
CA ALA A 188 -2.96 17.17 -13.32
C ALA A 188 -3.90 18.24 -12.74
N GLY A 189 -4.07 19.37 -13.43
CA GLY A 189 -4.87 20.49 -12.90
C GLY A 189 -4.22 21.03 -11.62
N THR A 190 -4.94 20.98 -10.51
CA THR A 190 -4.45 21.46 -9.22
C THR A 190 -3.80 20.39 -8.36
N PHE A 191 -3.95 19.10 -8.72
CA PHE A 191 -3.38 17.99 -7.94
C PHE A 191 -1.87 17.93 -8.06
N ASP A 192 -1.22 17.55 -6.96
CA ASP A 192 0.21 17.30 -6.94
C ASP A 192 0.48 15.79 -7.01
N PHE A 193 0.87 15.30 -8.17
CA PHE A 193 1.25 13.89 -8.38
C PHE A 193 2.65 13.54 -7.85
N MET A 194 3.25 14.43 -7.04
CA MET A 194 4.49 14.17 -6.32
C MET A 194 5.65 13.69 -7.20
N PRO A 195 5.96 14.35 -8.34
CA PRO A 195 7.00 13.86 -9.23
C PRO A 195 8.39 13.96 -8.58
N ASN A 196 9.10 12.84 -8.54
CA ASN A 196 10.49 12.67 -8.12
C ASN A 196 10.88 13.16 -6.71
N THR A 197 10.08 13.99 -6.05
CA THR A 197 10.49 14.65 -4.82
C THR A 197 9.49 14.39 -3.69
N MET A 198 10.01 13.88 -2.57
CA MET A 198 9.24 13.78 -1.32
C MET A 198 8.88 15.18 -0.81
N LYS A 199 7.66 15.33 -0.28
CA LYS A 199 7.21 16.57 0.33
C LYS A 199 6.79 16.38 1.78
N GLU A 200 7.06 17.38 2.60
CA GLU A 200 6.48 17.50 3.94
C GLU A 200 5.11 18.19 3.83
N LYS A 201 4.10 17.58 4.43
CA LYS A 201 2.73 18.11 4.49
C LYS A 201 2.09 17.65 5.78
N ASP A 202 1.38 18.51 6.46
CA ASP A 202 0.60 18.10 7.64
C ASP A 202 -0.54 17.19 7.21
N LEU A 203 -0.50 15.94 7.68
CA LEU A 203 -1.39 14.89 7.27
C LEU A 203 -2.26 14.47 8.45
N HIS A 204 -3.58 14.55 8.28
CA HIS A 204 -4.57 14.05 9.24
C HIS A 204 -5.28 12.81 8.72
N TYR A 205 -5.60 12.78 7.43
CA TYR A 205 -6.22 11.65 6.75
C TYR A 205 -5.47 11.30 5.49
N VAL A 206 -5.17 10.03 5.33
CA VAL A 206 -4.55 9.49 4.11
C VAL A 206 -5.34 8.31 3.59
N MET A 207 -5.39 8.19 2.28
CA MET A 207 -6.09 7.11 1.59
C MET A 207 -5.09 6.19 0.89
N SER A 208 -5.37 4.89 0.84
CA SER A 208 -4.64 3.92 0.03
C SER A 208 -5.61 3.16 -0.86
N ASN A 209 -5.36 3.16 -2.18
CA ASN A 209 -6.20 2.54 -3.18
C ASN A 209 -5.56 1.25 -3.72
N SER A 210 -6.40 0.23 -3.93
CA SER A 210 -6.02 -1.02 -4.57
C SER A 210 -7.09 -1.44 -5.56
N PHE A 211 -6.76 -1.47 -6.86
CA PHE A 211 -7.67 -1.79 -7.96
C PHE A 211 -7.11 -2.97 -8.74
N ALA A 212 -7.75 -4.13 -8.63
CA ALA A 212 -7.17 -5.39 -9.06
C ALA A 212 -7.85 -5.95 -10.31
N PHE A 213 -7.16 -6.89 -10.96
CA PHE A 213 -7.76 -7.75 -11.99
C PHE A 213 -9.01 -8.44 -11.44
N GLY A 214 -9.97 -8.72 -12.33
CA GLY A 214 -11.32 -9.15 -11.95
C GLY A 214 -12.25 -7.99 -11.62
N GLY A 215 -11.71 -6.74 -11.60
CA GLY A 215 -12.48 -5.54 -11.27
C GLY A 215 -12.74 -5.37 -9.77
N SER A 216 -11.91 -5.98 -8.92
CA SER A 216 -12.01 -5.80 -7.47
C SER A 216 -11.34 -4.49 -7.07
N ASN A 217 -12.09 -3.59 -6.44
CA ASN A 217 -11.61 -2.29 -5.99
C ASN A 217 -11.72 -2.18 -4.47
N ALA A 218 -10.70 -1.63 -3.85
CA ALA A 218 -10.68 -1.31 -2.43
C ALA A 218 -10.01 0.03 -2.19
N SER A 219 -10.56 0.80 -1.25
CA SER A 219 -10.00 2.05 -0.77
C SER A 219 -10.07 2.06 0.75
N ILE A 220 -8.97 2.42 1.42
CA ILE A 220 -8.89 2.46 2.88
C ILE A 220 -8.42 3.83 3.33
N ILE A 221 -9.00 4.35 4.42
CA ILE A 221 -8.62 5.64 5.02
C ILE A 221 -8.01 5.40 6.39
N PHE A 222 -6.81 5.96 6.58
CA PHE A 222 -6.11 6.02 7.85
C PHE A 222 -6.20 7.42 8.44
N SER A 223 -6.41 7.51 9.75
CA SER A 223 -6.48 8.77 10.50
C SER A 223 -5.42 8.85 11.57
N LYS A 224 -4.78 10.00 11.71
CA LYS A 224 -3.79 10.28 12.74
C LYS A 224 -4.39 10.38 14.13
N GLU A 225 -5.62 10.84 14.20
CA GLU A 225 -6.37 11.02 15.43
C GLU A 225 -7.60 10.11 15.46
N PRO A 226 -8.04 9.69 16.65
CA PRO A 226 -9.25 8.90 16.77
C PRO A 226 -10.41 9.58 16.04
N GLY A 227 -10.92 8.93 14.99
CA GLY A 227 -11.96 9.51 14.15
C GLY A 227 -13.27 9.69 14.88
N ASN A 228 -14.01 10.74 14.51
CA ASN A 228 -15.44 10.87 14.82
C ASN A 228 -16.24 9.90 13.93
N VAL A 229 -15.99 8.61 14.10
CA VAL A 229 -16.79 7.58 13.42
C VAL A 229 -18.22 7.74 13.95
N LYS A 230 -19.20 7.86 13.05
CA LYS A 230 -20.61 7.73 13.44
C LYS A 230 -20.75 6.39 14.16
N GLU A 231 -21.11 6.46 15.45
CA GLU A 231 -21.33 5.28 16.28
C GLU A 231 -22.29 4.33 15.55
N THR A 232 -21.74 3.23 15.02
CA THR A 232 -22.54 2.05 14.70
C THR A 232 -22.67 1.26 16.00
N GLU A 233 -23.76 0.57 16.22
CA GLU A 233 -24.03 -0.19 17.47
C GLU A 233 -22.96 -1.22 17.88
N ASN A 234 -21.85 -1.32 17.12
CA ASN A 234 -20.66 -2.13 17.40
C ASN A 234 -19.39 -1.27 17.38
N ASP A 235 -19.24 -0.43 18.40
CA ASP A 235 -18.16 0.58 18.52
C ASP A 235 -16.79 0.03 18.99
N GLU A 236 -16.33 -1.07 18.48
CA GLU A 236 -14.94 -1.45 18.69
C GLU A 236 -14.04 -0.71 17.68
N LYS A 237 -13.33 0.32 18.15
CA LYS A 237 -12.31 1.01 17.34
C LYS A 237 -11.12 0.08 17.12
N VAL A 238 -10.64 0.08 15.89
CA VAL A 238 -9.53 -0.77 15.46
C VAL A 238 -8.29 0.08 15.23
N TYR A 239 -7.15 -0.33 15.77
CA TYR A 239 -5.91 0.43 15.75
C TYR A 239 -4.75 -0.40 15.21
N ILE A 240 -3.82 0.26 14.52
CA ILE A 240 -2.58 -0.35 14.05
C ILE A 240 -1.48 -0.09 15.07
N THR A 241 -0.88 -1.14 15.59
CA THR A 241 0.12 -1.10 16.66
C THR A 241 1.48 -1.64 16.24
N GLY A 242 1.58 -2.26 15.07
CA GLY A 242 2.85 -2.75 14.55
C GLY A 242 2.86 -2.86 13.03
N LEU A 243 4.03 -2.66 12.45
CA LEU A 243 4.30 -2.68 11.03
C LEU A 243 5.45 -3.62 10.72
N GLY A 244 5.39 -4.30 9.60
CA GLY A 244 6.49 -5.11 9.11
C GLY A 244 6.52 -5.17 7.59
N ILE A 245 7.70 -5.14 7.00
CA ILE A 245 7.89 -5.11 5.56
C ILE A 245 9.11 -5.91 5.12
N VAL A 246 8.93 -6.68 4.07
CA VAL A 246 9.99 -7.24 3.24
C VAL A 246 9.78 -6.74 1.82
N SER A 247 10.76 -6.04 1.29
CA SER A 247 10.64 -5.41 -0.03
C SER A 247 11.98 -5.42 -0.79
N PRO A 248 11.96 -5.11 -2.10
CA PRO A 248 13.21 -4.92 -2.85
C PRO A 248 14.08 -3.77 -2.34
N LEU A 249 13.52 -2.81 -1.62
CA LEU A 249 14.28 -1.72 -1.01
C LEU A 249 14.97 -2.13 0.30
N GLY A 250 14.61 -3.28 0.85
CA GLY A 250 15.19 -3.85 2.08
C GLY A 250 14.15 -4.42 3.02
N ASN A 251 14.62 -5.13 4.02
CA ASN A 251 13.82 -5.72 5.08
C ASN A 251 13.82 -4.81 6.30
N GLY A 252 12.66 -4.70 6.94
CA GLY A 252 12.45 -3.84 8.09
C GLY A 252 12.04 -2.41 7.73
N VAL A 253 11.02 -1.92 8.45
CA VAL A 253 10.38 -0.61 8.18
C VAL A 253 11.37 0.54 8.20
N ALA A 254 12.33 0.56 9.12
CA ALA A 254 13.34 1.62 9.21
C ALA A 254 14.23 1.67 7.95
N ASN A 255 14.82 0.53 7.56
CA ASN A 255 15.66 0.45 6.37
C ASN A 255 14.90 0.81 5.09
N TYR A 256 13.65 0.37 5.01
CA TYR A 256 12.75 0.68 3.90
C TYR A 256 12.52 2.21 3.79
N ILE A 257 12.20 2.88 4.89
CA ILE A 257 11.98 4.34 4.92
C ILE A 257 13.25 5.11 4.53
N ASP A 258 14.43 4.66 4.97
CA ASP A 258 15.70 5.27 4.56
C ASP A 258 15.90 5.20 3.04
N LYS A 259 15.57 4.08 2.41
CA LYS A 259 15.64 3.93 0.95
C LYS A 259 14.62 4.77 0.21
N VAL A 260 13.41 4.90 0.76
CA VAL A 260 12.38 5.80 0.22
C VAL A 260 12.85 7.25 0.31
N ASN A 261 13.38 7.67 1.45
CA ASN A 261 13.93 9.02 1.65
C ASN A 261 15.10 9.30 0.69
N ALA A 262 15.89 8.29 0.36
CA ALA A 262 16.97 8.38 -0.63
C ALA A 262 16.46 8.32 -2.10
N GLN A 263 15.15 8.20 -2.33
CA GLN A 263 14.51 8.10 -3.65
C GLN A 263 15.10 6.96 -4.50
N THR A 264 15.40 5.83 -3.87
CA THR A 264 15.96 4.67 -4.56
C THR A 264 15.00 4.17 -5.64
N LYS A 265 15.50 4.02 -6.85
CA LYS A 265 14.74 3.62 -8.04
C LYS A 265 15.11 2.20 -8.47
N PRO A 266 14.14 1.35 -8.87
CA PRO A 266 14.47 0.08 -9.50
C PRO A 266 15.13 0.30 -10.86
N GLU A 267 16.12 -0.54 -11.19
CA GLU A 267 16.92 -0.43 -12.42
C GLU A 267 16.45 -1.38 -13.54
N ALA A 268 15.53 -2.29 -13.23
CA ALA A 268 15.08 -3.33 -14.14
C ALA A 268 13.56 -3.48 -14.14
N ALA A 269 13.03 -4.22 -15.11
CA ALA A 269 11.61 -4.56 -15.21
C ALA A 269 11.10 -5.48 -14.10
N SER A 270 12.00 -6.08 -13.31
CA SER A 270 11.65 -6.81 -12.09
C SER A 270 12.66 -6.51 -10.98
N VAL A 271 12.18 -6.44 -9.76
CA VAL A 271 12.97 -6.23 -8.56
C VAL A 271 12.67 -7.33 -7.54
N HIS A 272 13.68 -7.74 -6.79
CA HIS A 272 13.58 -8.89 -5.90
C HIS A 272 13.81 -8.51 -4.46
N ALA A 273 12.90 -8.91 -3.58
CA ALA A 273 13.12 -8.91 -2.16
C ALA A 273 13.93 -10.16 -1.76
N ASN A 274 14.75 -10.04 -0.72
CA ASN A 274 15.52 -11.14 -0.20
C ASN A 274 15.31 -11.29 1.30
N VAL A 275 15.11 -12.53 1.72
CA VAL A 275 15.17 -12.95 3.13
C VAL A 275 16.29 -13.95 3.29
N GLY A 276 17.08 -13.78 4.32
CA GLY A 276 18.29 -14.56 4.51
C GLY A 276 18.59 -14.90 5.96
N LYS A 277 19.77 -15.43 6.17
CA LYS A 277 20.20 -15.89 7.49
C LYS A 277 20.13 -14.79 8.55
N GLU A 278 20.45 -13.54 8.20
CA GLU A 278 20.40 -12.42 9.13
C GLU A 278 18.96 -12.16 9.64
N ASP A 279 17.97 -12.24 8.74
CA ASP A 279 16.56 -12.11 9.12
C ASP A 279 16.13 -13.26 10.01
N TYR A 280 16.52 -14.49 9.68
CA TYR A 280 16.18 -15.66 10.48
C TYR A 280 16.78 -15.61 11.87
N ASP A 281 18.04 -15.23 11.98
CA ASP A 281 18.75 -15.11 13.26
C ASP A 281 18.15 -13.97 14.11
N LYS A 282 17.78 -12.84 13.50
CA LYS A 282 17.13 -11.70 14.15
C LYS A 282 15.85 -12.11 14.89
N TYR A 283 15.04 -12.99 14.29
CA TYR A 283 13.78 -13.44 14.87
C TYR A 283 13.86 -14.84 15.51
N GLY A 284 15.06 -15.41 15.66
CA GLY A 284 15.28 -16.70 16.30
C GLY A 284 14.70 -17.90 15.56
N LEU A 285 14.52 -17.80 14.23
CA LEU A 285 13.99 -18.88 13.42
C LEU A 285 15.00 -20.02 13.29
N LYS A 286 14.59 -21.22 13.71
CA LYS A 286 15.44 -22.40 13.61
C LYS A 286 15.53 -22.93 12.18
N MET A 287 16.72 -23.40 11.78
CA MET A 287 16.97 -23.97 10.45
C MET A 287 15.97 -25.05 10.07
N ALA A 288 15.59 -25.91 11.02
CA ALA A 288 14.60 -26.96 10.79
C ALA A 288 13.21 -26.44 10.40
N PHE A 289 12.91 -25.19 10.73
CA PHE A 289 11.66 -24.54 10.38
C PHE A 289 11.76 -23.88 8.99
N TYR A 290 12.69 -22.91 8.81
CA TYR A 290 12.71 -22.10 7.58
C TYR A 290 13.14 -22.88 6.32
N ARG A 291 13.87 -23.99 6.44
CA ARG A 291 14.22 -24.87 5.30
C ARG A 291 13.02 -25.59 4.69
N LYS A 292 11.88 -25.62 5.35
CA LYS A 292 10.64 -26.24 4.87
C LYS A 292 9.70 -25.25 4.17
N LEU A 293 10.01 -23.98 4.24
CA LEU A 293 9.17 -22.92 3.69
C LEU A 293 9.75 -22.44 2.35
N ASP A 294 8.87 -22.10 1.43
CA ASP A 294 9.22 -21.39 0.22
C ASP A 294 9.51 -19.90 0.51
N LYS A 295 10.00 -19.19 -0.49
CA LYS A 295 10.37 -17.77 -0.37
C LYS A 295 9.17 -16.90 0.02
N PHE A 296 8.00 -17.16 -0.56
CA PHE A 296 6.76 -16.45 -0.25
C PHE A 296 6.41 -16.55 1.24
N SER A 297 6.34 -17.79 1.74
CA SER A 297 6.05 -18.04 3.15
C SER A 297 7.08 -17.42 4.09
N LEU A 298 8.37 -17.44 3.70
CA LEU A 298 9.44 -16.83 4.50
C LEU A 298 9.30 -15.30 4.55
N MET A 299 8.99 -14.63 3.44
CA MET A 299 8.76 -13.19 3.43
C MET A 299 7.60 -12.82 4.36
N GLN A 300 6.49 -13.56 4.29
CA GLN A 300 5.34 -13.31 5.18
C GLN A 300 5.67 -13.55 6.66
N VAL A 301 6.42 -14.61 6.97
CA VAL A 301 6.86 -14.89 8.35
C VAL A 301 7.73 -13.74 8.87
N ILE A 302 8.71 -13.27 8.10
CA ILE A 302 9.62 -12.20 8.52
C ILE A 302 8.86 -10.88 8.74
N SER A 303 8.00 -10.46 7.80
CA SER A 303 7.22 -9.23 7.96
C SER A 303 6.22 -9.33 9.13
N GLY A 304 5.59 -10.49 9.32
CA GLY A 304 4.70 -10.72 10.44
C GLY A 304 5.42 -10.68 11.80
N LEU A 305 6.61 -11.27 11.89
CA LEU A 305 7.42 -11.24 13.11
C LEU A 305 7.93 -9.84 13.43
N GLU A 306 8.29 -9.05 12.43
CA GLU A 306 8.65 -7.64 12.61
C GLU A 306 7.46 -6.85 13.19
N ALA A 307 6.28 -6.97 12.57
CA ALA A 307 5.08 -6.28 13.03
C ALA A 307 4.69 -6.67 14.46
N LEU A 308 4.76 -7.97 14.81
CA LEU A 308 4.53 -8.47 16.18
C LEU A 308 5.54 -7.91 17.18
N GLN A 309 6.82 -7.89 16.80
CA GLN A 309 7.88 -7.34 17.65
C GLN A 309 7.68 -5.84 17.89
N GLU A 310 7.35 -5.08 16.85
CA GLU A 310 7.08 -3.65 16.96
C GLU A 310 5.84 -3.38 17.82
N ALA A 311 4.78 -4.19 17.66
CA ALA A 311 3.58 -4.15 18.48
C ALA A 311 3.83 -4.57 19.95
N GLY A 312 4.99 -5.15 20.27
CA GLY A 312 5.30 -5.71 21.60
C GLY A 312 4.45 -6.95 21.93
N ILE A 313 3.97 -7.67 20.92
CA ILE A 313 3.19 -8.90 21.07
C ILE A 313 4.13 -10.09 20.97
N LYS A 314 4.14 -10.92 22.01
CA LYS A 314 4.80 -12.23 21.99
C LYS A 314 3.74 -13.30 21.86
N VAL A 315 3.81 -14.08 20.78
CA VAL A 315 2.92 -15.23 20.58
C VAL A 315 3.33 -16.35 21.55
N THR A 316 2.38 -16.85 22.30
CA THR A 316 2.50 -17.97 23.24
C THR A 316 1.38 -18.97 23.00
N GLU A 317 1.47 -20.17 23.60
CA GLU A 317 0.37 -21.14 23.54
C GLU A 317 -0.93 -20.60 24.16
N GLU A 318 -0.81 -19.69 25.13
CA GLU A 318 -1.96 -19.13 25.85
C GLU A 318 -2.74 -18.08 25.03
N ASN A 319 -2.05 -17.32 24.16
CA ASN A 319 -2.67 -16.25 23.37
C ASN A 319 -2.77 -16.54 21.87
N ALA A 320 -2.28 -17.67 21.40
CA ALA A 320 -2.28 -18.01 19.98
C ALA A 320 -3.69 -18.08 19.39
N GLU A 321 -4.67 -18.53 20.17
CA GLU A 321 -6.08 -18.61 19.76
C GLU A 321 -6.77 -17.24 19.67
N GLU A 322 -6.21 -16.21 20.32
CA GLU A 322 -6.72 -14.82 20.27
C GLU A 322 -6.18 -14.03 19.08
N LEU A 323 -5.21 -14.59 18.34
CA LEU A 323 -4.55 -13.95 17.21
C LEU A 323 -5.14 -14.43 15.88
N GLY A 324 -5.90 -13.57 15.21
CA GLY A 324 -6.32 -13.81 13.83
C GLY A 324 -5.22 -13.44 12.84
N MET A 325 -5.17 -14.13 11.71
CA MET A 325 -4.25 -13.83 10.61
C MET A 325 -5.00 -13.80 9.28
N ILE A 326 -4.86 -12.71 8.53
CA ILE A 326 -5.40 -12.56 7.19
C ILE A 326 -4.24 -12.26 6.25
N VAL A 327 -4.08 -13.07 5.22
CA VAL A 327 -2.98 -12.96 4.24
C VAL A 327 -3.55 -12.92 2.83
N GLY A 328 -3.15 -11.90 2.07
CA GLY A 328 -3.38 -11.83 0.63
C GLY A 328 -2.24 -12.52 -0.14
N THR A 329 -2.59 -13.22 -1.20
CA THR A 329 -1.63 -13.83 -2.13
C THR A 329 -2.15 -13.74 -3.55
N GLY A 330 -1.24 -13.59 -4.51
CA GLY A 330 -1.53 -13.55 -5.95
C GLY A 330 -1.29 -14.89 -6.63
#